data_bc02892817b6bf39042294ff8e47d051
#
_entry.id   bc02892817b6bf39042294ff8e47d051
#
_cell.length_a   1.000
_cell.length_b   1.000
_cell.length_c   1.000
_cell.angle_alpha   90.00
_cell.angle_beta   90.00
_cell.angle_gamma   90.00
#
_symmetry.space_group_name_H-M   'P 1'
#
loop_
_entity.id
_entity.type
_entity.pdbx_description
1 polymer ?
#
loop_
_entity_poly.entity_id
_entity_poly.type
_entity_poly.pdbx_seq_one_letter_code
_entity_poly.pdbx_strand_id
1 'polypeptide(L)'
;MTVMNPLELFTDYTYSQALWGTVIIGICAGALGPLVLVQRQALIADAIAHSSLPGLLGVFLSCSWLGFDGRNPLLLIAGSIVTGLTAVAIISSLTQRTIIHRDAAMAATLTTFCSLGMLLLQYISRNPLPGKAGIQDYLLGNASTLTRADVKSALVIGGGVLLILSLVHLKQSAVVFDAPFAQLAGIKLNIVRSLGFIALVAITVIGVKVVGVVLMVAVVIAPAVAARQWTNRLIPFIACSGAIGGLSAVLGTYFSIAAGETAIGSIPTGPAIVLVQGLIAAASLTAKKVRSTHVFSS
;
A
#
# COMPACT_ATOMS: atom_id res chain seq x y z
N MET A 1 16.04 -11.17 30.42
CA MET A 1 15.35 -10.36 29.40
C MET A 1 16.39 -9.44 28.77
N THR A 2 17.03 -9.88 27.70
CA THR A 2 17.92 -9.03 26.92
C THR A 2 17.04 -8.12 26.08
N VAL A 3 17.00 -6.84 26.43
CA VAL A 3 16.33 -5.82 25.61
C VAL A 3 17.13 -5.70 24.33
N MET A 4 16.51 -6.00 23.19
CA MET A 4 17.12 -5.88 21.87
C MET A 4 17.78 -4.50 21.71
N ASN A 5 19.06 -4.47 21.37
CA ASN A 5 19.75 -3.22 21.13
C ASN A 5 19.26 -2.61 19.80
N PRO A 6 18.78 -1.35 19.77
CA PRO A 6 18.29 -0.71 18.53
C PRO A 6 19.29 -0.74 17.36
N LEU A 7 20.59 -0.88 17.66
CA LEU A 7 21.64 -0.99 16.65
C LEU A 7 21.61 -2.33 15.89
N GLU A 8 21.07 -3.39 16.47
CA GLU A 8 20.95 -4.71 15.82
C GLU A 8 20.01 -4.68 14.62
N LEU A 9 19.02 -3.76 14.61
CA LEU A 9 18.16 -3.50 13.44
C LEU A 9 18.95 -3.14 12.17
N PHE A 10 20.11 -2.54 12.31
CA PHE A 10 20.94 -2.09 11.18
C PHE A 10 22.07 -3.07 10.86
N THR A 11 22.47 -3.89 11.82
CA THR A 11 23.62 -4.80 11.69
C THR A 11 23.21 -6.19 11.22
N ASP A 12 22.04 -6.68 11.64
CA ASP A 12 21.52 -7.97 11.18
C ASP A 12 20.93 -7.83 9.78
N TYR A 13 21.31 -8.77 8.90
CA TYR A 13 20.87 -8.75 7.50
C TYR A 13 19.35 -8.82 7.37
N THR A 14 18.71 -9.73 8.09
CA THR A 14 17.26 -9.98 7.98
C THR A 14 16.45 -8.78 8.49
N TYR A 15 16.84 -8.24 9.63
CA TYR A 15 16.19 -7.09 10.24
C TYR A 15 16.37 -5.82 9.41
N SER A 16 17.55 -5.62 8.85
CA SER A 16 17.85 -4.49 7.97
C SER A 16 17.00 -4.53 6.68
N GLN A 17 16.84 -5.69 6.03
CA GLN A 17 16.00 -5.80 4.84
C GLN A 17 14.52 -5.55 5.17
N ALA A 18 14.03 -6.11 6.28
CA ALA A 18 12.67 -5.87 6.75
C ALA A 18 12.42 -4.38 7.03
N LEU A 19 13.36 -3.72 7.73
CA LEU A 19 13.28 -2.30 8.06
C LEU A 19 13.24 -1.43 6.80
N TRP A 20 14.21 -1.57 5.90
CA TRP A 20 14.26 -0.74 4.70
C TRP A 20 13.07 -0.97 3.77
N GLY A 21 12.65 -2.24 3.60
CA GLY A 21 11.48 -2.58 2.79
C GLY A 21 10.20 -1.93 3.33
N THR A 22 9.95 -2.04 4.63
CA THR A 22 8.75 -1.47 5.27
C THR A 22 8.77 0.07 5.29
N VAL A 23 9.94 0.69 5.52
CA VAL A 23 10.09 2.16 5.55
C VAL A 23 9.85 2.76 4.17
N ILE A 24 10.44 2.21 3.11
CA ILE A 24 10.23 2.69 1.74
C ILE A 24 8.75 2.63 1.39
N ILE A 25 8.09 1.50 1.66
CA ILE A 25 6.66 1.33 1.37
C ILE A 25 5.82 2.24 2.26
N GLY A 26 6.13 2.35 3.54
CA GLY A 26 5.42 3.24 4.48
C GLY A 26 5.46 4.70 4.04
N ILE A 27 6.63 5.20 3.59
CA ILE A 27 6.78 6.57 3.07
C ILE A 27 5.97 6.74 1.79
N CYS A 28 6.12 5.83 0.82
CA CYS A 28 5.47 5.96 -0.49
C CYS A 28 3.96 5.80 -0.41
N ALA A 29 3.47 4.80 0.32
CA ALA A 29 2.05 4.56 0.54
C ALA A 29 1.42 5.71 1.34
N GLY A 30 2.08 6.16 2.42
CA GLY A 30 1.66 7.30 3.19
C GLY A 30 1.60 8.59 2.36
N ALA A 31 2.56 8.84 1.46
CA ALA A 31 2.57 10.00 0.58
C ALA A 31 1.42 9.98 -0.46
N LEU A 32 0.97 8.80 -0.90
CA LEU A 32 -0.17 8.64 -1.80
C LEU A 32 -1.52 8.73 -1.08
N GLY A 33 -1.57 8.43 0.22
CA GLY A 33 -2.79 8.43 1.03
C GLY A 33 -3.61 9.72 0.94
N PRO A 34 -3.01 10.93 1.02
CA PRO A 34 -3.71 12.19 0.87
C PRO A 34 -4.54 12.32 -0.41
N LEU A 35 -4.03 11.79 -1.53
CA LEU A 35 -4.73 11.83 -2.81
C LEU A 35 -5.97 10.95 -2.80
N VAL A 36 -5.85 9.76 -2.20
CA VAL A 36 -6.95 8.81 -2.04
C VAL A 36 -8.01 9.36 -1.08
N LEU A 37 -7.57 9.93 0.04
CA LEU A 37 -8.45 10.46 1.08
C LEU A 37 -9.26 11.68 0.58
N VAL A 38 -8.62 12.65 -0.09
CA VAL A 38 -9.30 13.85 -0.60
C VAL A 38 -10.28 13.51 -1.71
N GLN A 39 -9.98 12.52 -2.54
CA GLN A 39 -10.89 12.02 -3.57
C GLN A 39 -12.02 11.12 -3.04
N ARG A 40 -12.07 10.87 -1.73
CA ARG A 40 -13.04 9.98 -1.07
C ARG A 40 -13.05 8.57 -1.68
N GLN A 41 -11.88 8.03 -1.97
CA GLN A 41 -11.70 6.71 -2.61
C GLN A 41 -10.95 5.75 -1.69
N ALA A 42 -11.28 5.73 -0.41
CA ALA A 42 -10.57 4.92 0.59
C ALA A 42 -10.48 3.43 0.23
N LEU A 43 -11.53 2.87 -0.37
CA LEU A 43 -11.59 1.46 -0.76
C LEU A 43 -10.75 1.10 -2.00
N ILE A 44 -10.20 2.11 -2.73
CA ILE A 44 -9.50 1.80 -3.99
C ILE A 44 -8.18 1.06 -3.75
N ALA A 45 -7.47 1.37 -2.66
CA ALA A 45 -6.25 0.67 -2.30
C ALA A 45 -6.52 -0.81 -1.98
N ASP A 46 -7.65 -1.10 -1.32
CA ASP A 46 -8.10 -2.44 -1.01
C ASP A 46 -8.51 -3.20 -2.28
N ALA A 47 -9.30 -2.56 -3.15
CA ALA A 47 -9.67 -3.13 -4.44
C ALA A 47 -8.43 -3.48 -5.29
N ILE A 48 -7.41 -2.63 -5.34
CA ILE A 48 -6.16 -2.88 -6.05
C ILE A 48 -5.38 -4.03 -5.39
N ALA A 49 -5.25 -4.04 -4.06
CA ALA A 49 -4.52 -5.07 -3.33
C ALA A 49 -5.11 -6.47 -3.59
N HIS A 50 -6.42 -6.62 -3.46
CA HIS A 50 -7.10 -7.88 -3.75
C HIS A 50 -7.08 -8.25 -5.24
N SER A 51 -7.14 -7.26 -6.13
CA SER A 51 -7.07 -7.50 -7.57
C SER A 51 -5.67 -7.88 -8.06
N SER A 52 -4.63 -7.61 -7.29
CA SER A 52 -3.27 -8.03 -7.61
C SER A 52 -3.04 -9.55 -7.47
N LEU A 53 -3.84 -10.21 -6.63
CA LEU A 53 -3.70 -11.64 -6.33
C LEU A 53 -3.88 -12.54 -7.57
N PRO A 54 -4.96 -12.45 -8.35
CA PRO A 54 -5.12 -13.30 -9.53
C PRO A 54 -4.05 -13.05 -10.57
N GLY A 55 -3.47 -11.85 -10.64
CA GLY A 55 -2.33 -11.56 -11.52
C GLY A 55 -1.08 -12.29 -11.10
N LEU A 56 -0.73 -12.21 -9.82
CA LEU A 56 0.40 -12.92 -9.25
C LEU A 56 0.26 -14.44 -9.44
N LEU A 57 -0.87 -14.98 -9.02
CA LEU A 57 -1.13 -16.42 -9.06
C LEU A 57 -1.29 -16.95 -10.49
N GLY A 58 -1.88 -16.14 -11.39
CA GLY A 58 -2.03 -16.48 -12.81
C GLY A 58 -0.68 -16.53 -13.52
N VAL A 59 0.22 -15.59 -13.26
CA VAL A 59 1.59 -15.62 -13.81
C VAL A 59 2.36 -16.80 -13.26
N PHE A 60 2.29 -17.05 -11.95
CA PHE A 60 2.93 -18.23 -11.34
C PHE A 60 2.47 -19.52 -12.03
N LEU A 61 1.17 -19.69 -12.21
CA LEU A 61 0.58 -20.87 -12.83
C LEU A 61 0.98 -21.01 -14.29
N SER A 62 0.96 -19.91 -15.05
CA SER A 62 1.38 -19.89 -16.45
C SER A 62 2.86 -20.26 -16.62
N CYS A 63 3.74 -19.69 -15.79
CA CYS A 63 5.16 -20.03 -15.79
C CYS A 63 5.39 -21.50 -15.42
N SER A 64 4.67 -22.01 -14.41
CA SER A 64 4.77 -23.41 -14.00
C SER A 64 4.35 -24.38 -15.12
N TRP A 65 3.31 -24.06 -15.90
CA TRP A 65 2.87 -24.88 -17.05
C TRP A 65 3.83 -24.82 -18.23
N LEU A 66 4.49 -23.66 -18.43
CA LEU A 66 5.48 -23.50 -19.49
C LEU A 66 6.87 -24.03 -19.14
N GLY A 67 7.05 -24.56 -17.91
CA GLY A 67 8.33 -25.07 -17.42
C GLY A 67 9.34 -23.99 -17.04
N PHE A 68 8.93 -22.73 -16.89
CA PHE A 68 9.76 -21.64 -16.41
C PHE A 68 9.73 -21.54 -14.88
N ASP A 69 10.72 -20.84 -14.31
CA ASP A 69 10.72 -20.53 -12.88
C ASP A 69 9.57 -19.56 -12.54
N GLY A 70 8.51 -20.10 -11.94
CA GLY A 70 7.33 -19.32 -11.53
C GLY A 70 7.61 -18.34 -10.37
N ARG A 71 8.81 -18.37 -9.78
CA ARG A 71 9.21 -17.48 -8.68
C ARG A 71 9.91 -16.20 -9.10
N ASN A 72 10.02 -15.93 -10.40
CA ASN A 72 10.66 -14.69 -10.85
C ASN A 72 9.89 -13.46 -10.33
N PRO A 73 10.47 -12.66 -9.40
CA PRO A 73 9.77 -11.56 -8.75
C PRO A 73 9.26 -10.50 -9.74
N LEU A 74 10.02 -10.27 -10.82
CA LEU A 74 9.65 -9.27 -11.82
C LEU A 74 8.39 -9.68 -12.59
N LEU A 75 8.27 -10.96 -12.95
CA LEU A 75 7.09 -11.47 -13.65
C LEU A 75 5.86 -11.46 -12.74
N LEU A 76 6.02 -11.83 -11.47
CA LEU A 76 4.93 -11.79 -10.49
C LEU A 76 4.44 -10.35 -10.26
N ILE A 77 5.35 -9.39 -10.10
CA ILE A 77 5.03 -7.97 -9.97
C ILE A 77 4.33 -7.47 -11.24
N ALA A 78 4.84 -7.80 -12.43
CA ALA A 78 4.23 -7.38 -13.69
C ALA A 78 2.80 -7.90 -13.85
N GLY A 79 2.55 -9.18 -13.54
CA GLY A 79 1.21 -9.76 -13.55
C GLY A 79 0.26 -9.08 -12.57
N SER A 80 0.74 -8.81 -11.37
CA SER A 80 -0.03 -8.09 -10.34
C SER A 80 -0.35 -6.64 -10.75
N ILE A 81 0.58 -5.96 -11.40
CA ILE A 81 0.34 -4.59 -11.93
C ILE A 81 -0.70 -4.63 -13.04
N VAL A 82 -0.62 -5.57 -13.97
CA VAL A 82 -1.60 -5.71 -15.07
C VAL A 82 -3.00 -5.91 -14.51
N THR A 83 -3.20 -6.83 -13.58
CA THR A 83 -4.53 -7.06 -12.99
C THR A 83 -4.99 -5.91 -12.09
N GLY A 84 -4.09 -5.27 -11.36
CA GLY A 84 -4.41 -4.06 -10.61
C GLY A 84 -4.86 -2.90 -11.50
N LEU A 85 -4.18 -2.68 -12.63
CA LEU A 85 -4.59 -1.67 -13.63
C LEU A 85 -5.91 -2.03 -14.31
N THR A 86 -6.13 -3.30 -14.63
CA THR A 86 -7.42 -3.75 -15.19
C THR A 86 -8.56 -3.54 -14.20
N ALA A 87 -8.35 -3.78 -12.92
CA ALA A 87 -9.34 -3.50 -11.88
C ALA A 87 -9.69 -2.00 -11.81
N VAL A 88 -8.69 -1.12 -11.82
CA VAL A 88 -8.91 0.35 -11.87
C VAL A 88 -9.66 0.75 -13.14
N ALA A 89 -9.33 0.16 -14.29
CA ALA A 89 -10.02 0.42 -15.55
C ALA A 89 -11.51 -0.03 -15.50
N ILE A 90 -11.79 -1.19 -14.91
CA ILE A 90 -13.15 -1.70 -14.69
C ILE A 90 -13.93 -0.76 -13.77
N ILE A 91 -13.36 -0.39 -12.60
CA ILE A 91 -13.99 0.54 -11.66
C ILE A 91 -14.32 1.88 -12.35
N SER A 92 -13.36 2.42 -13.10
CA SER A 92 -13.55 3.66 -13.85
C SER A 92 -14.64 3.55 -14.91
N SER A 93 -14.66 2.44 -15.67
CA SER A 93 -15.66 2.17 -16.71
C SER A 93 -17.06 2.02 -16.12
N LEU A 94 -17.19 1.24 -15.04
CA LEU A 94 -18.47 1.05 -14.34
C LEU A 94 -19.02 2.40 -13.83
N THR A 95 -18.17 3.20 -13.19
CA THR A 95 -18.57 4.48 -12.62
C THR A 95 -18.95 5.53 -13.70
N GLN A 96 -18.32 5.46 -14.89
CA GLN A 96 -18.59 6.43 -15.97
C GLN A 96 -19.74 6.03 -16.89
N ARG A 97 -19.98 4.73 -17.05
CA ARG A 97 -20.96 4.22 -18.04
C ARG A 97 -22.25 3.68 -17.43
N THR A 98 -22.31 3.58 -16.10
CA THR A 98 -23.49 3.06 -15.39
C THR A 98 -23.88 4.01 -14.26
N ILE A 99 -25.07 3.80 -13.69
CA ILE A 99 -25.60 4.53 -12.54
C ILE A 99 -25.01 4.07 -11.20
N ILE A 100 -24.06 3.11 -11.23
CA ILE A 100 -23.48 2.51 -10.03
C ILE A 100 -22.54 3.52 -9.35
N HIS A 101 -22.73 3.69 -8.05
CA HIS A 101 -21.86 4.53 -7.24
C HIS A 101 -20.45 3.93 -7.16
N ARG A 102 -19.44 4.81 -7.01
CA ARG A 102 -18.04 4.43 -7.05
C ARG A 102 -17.69 3.37 -6.01
N ASP A 103 -18.22 3.47 -4.80
CA ASP A 103 -17.98 2.51 -3.73
C ASP A 103 -18.51 1.11 -4.06
N ALA A 104 -19.70 1.04 -4.68
CA ALA A 104 -20.27 -0.22 -5.13
C ALA A 104 -19.45 -0.84 -6.29
N ALA A 105 -18.95 -0.02 -7.23
CA ALA A 105 -18.07 -0.49 -8.29
C ALA A 105 -16.75 -1.03 -7.75
N MET A 106 -16.15 -0.35 -6.74
CA MET A 106 -14.95 -0.83 -6.05
C MET A 106 -15.21 -2.15 -5.31
N ALA A 107 -16.31 -2.25 -4.56
CA ALA A 107 -16.67 -3.47 -3.84
C ALA A 107 -16.92 -4.66 -4.78
N ALA A 108 -17.66 -4.47 -5.88
CA ALA A 108 -17.92 -5.51 -6.87
C ALA A 108 -16.62 -6.00 -7.54
N THR A 109 -15.73 -5.07 -7.91
CA THR A 109 -14.44 -5.41 -8.50
C THR A 109 -13.56 -6.16 -7.51
N LEU A 110 -13.45 -5.67 -6.26
CA LEU A 110 -12.71 -6.29 -5.18
C LEU A 110 -13.16 -7.75 -4.97
N THR A 111 -14.45 -7.97 -4.77
CA THR A 111 -14.99 -9.32 -4.49
C THR A 111 -14.76 -10.27 -5.64
N THR A 112 -14.95 -9.81 -6.89
CA THR A 112 -14.74 -10.64 -8.09
C THR A 112 -13.27 -11.08 -8.22
N PHE A 113 -12.33 -10.14 -8.13
CA PHE A 113 -10.91 -10.46 -8.25
C PHE A 113 -10.40 -11.25 -7.04
N CYS A 114 -10.87 -10.94 -5.84
CA CYS A 114 -10.54 -11.70 -4.64
C CYS A 114 -10.98 -13.16 -4.77
N SER A 115 -12.21 -13.40 -5.20
CA SER A 115 -12.74 -14.75 -5.43
C SER A 115 -11.92 -15.50 -6.48
N LEU A 116 -11.57 -14.84 -7.59
CA LEU A 116 -10.71 -15.43 -8.61
C LEU A 116 -9.32 -15.77 -8.06
N GLY A 117 -8.73 -14.87 -7.28
CA GLY A 117 -7.44 -15.10 -6.62
C GLY A 117 -7.50 -16.29 -5.66
N MET A 118 -8.56 -16.40 -4.86
CA MET A 118 -8.74 -17.53 -3.94
C MET A 118 -8.93 -18.85 -4.66
N LEU A 119 -9.67 -18.89 -5.78
CA LEU A 119 -9.81 -20.09 -6.62
C LEU A 119 -8.45 -20.53 -7.19
N LEU A 120 -7.66 -19.60 -7.72
CA LEU A 120 -6.32 -19.90 -8.22
C LEU A 120 -5.39 -20.40 -7.11
N LEU A 121 -5.43 -19.78 -5.93
CA LEU A 121 -4.65 -20.20 -4.78
C LEU A 121 -5.02 -21.62 -4.35
N GLN A 122 -6.30 -21.94 -4.30
CA GLN A 122 -6.78 -23.26 -3.95
C GLN A 122 -6.34 -24.31 -4.98
N TYR A 123 -6.39 -23.96 -6.27
CA TYR A 123 -5.90 -24.82 -7.35
C TYR A 123 -4.40 -25.11 -7.20
N ILE A 124 -3.58 -24.07 -6.98
CA ILE A 124 -2.12 -24.19 -6.78
C ILE A 124 -1.81 -25.04 -5.53
N SER A 125 -2.55 -24.85 -4.43
CA SER A 125 -2.32 -25.55 -3.19
C SER A 125 -2.59 -27.07 -3.31
N ARG A 126 -3.59 -27.45 -4.09
CA ARG A 126 -3.99 -28.86 -4.28
C ARG A 126 -3.10 -29.63 -5.27
N ASN A 127 -2.46 -28.94 -6.20
CA ASN A 127 -1.61 -29.56 -7.21
C ASN A 127 -0.13 -29.59 -6.78
N PRO A 128 0.64 -30.65 -7.14
CA PRO A 128 2.06 -30.75 -6.84
C PRO A 128 2.89 -29.88 -7.80
N LEU A 129 2.72 -28.56 -7.72
CA LEU A 129 3.44 -27.62 -8.57
C LEU A 129 4.80 -27.27 -7.96
N PRO A 130 5.88 -27.22 -8.76
CA PRO A 130 7.20 -26.81 -8.29
C PRO A 130 7.16 -25.34 -7.83
N GLY A 131 7.81 -25.04 -6.72
CA GLY A 131 7.91 -23.66 -6.25
C GLY A 131 6.69 -23.11 -5.52
N LYS A 132 5.64 -23.88 -5.22
CA LYS A 132 4.43 -23.41 -4.53
C LYS A 132 4.63 -22.99 -3.07
N ALA A 133 5.71 -23.45 -2.43
CA ALA A 133 6.02 -23.10 -1.03
C ALA A 133 6.28 -21.58 -0.91
N GLY A 134 5.62 -20.95 0.04
CA GLY A 134 5.76 -19.50 0.29
C GLY A 134 4.82 -18.60 -0.52
N ILE A 135 4.01 -19.13 -1.47
CA ILE A 135 3.03 -18.29 -2.18
C ILE A 135 1.95 -17.76 -1.23
N GLN A 136 1.59 -18.53 -0.20
CA GLN A 136 0.63 -18.08 0.81
C GLN A 136 1.16 -16.90 1.64
N ASP A 137 2.48 -16.76 1.77
CA ASP A 137 3.10 -15.65 2.50
C ASP A 137 2.83 -14.30 1.83
N TYR A 138 2.58 -14.28 0.51
CA TYR A 138 2.15 -13.07 -0.19
C TYR A 138 0.77 -12.56 0.24
N LEU A 139 -0.10 -13.41 0.76
CA LEU A 139 -1.42 -13.00 1.26
C LEU A 139 -1.33 -12.30 2.61
N LEU A 140 -0.53 -12.88 3.49
CA LEU A 140 -0.40 -12.40 4.87
C LEU A 140 0.62 -11.26 4.99
N GLY A 141 1.55 -11.18 4.03
CA GLY A 141 2.70 -10.30 4.10
C GLY A 141 3.71 -10.76 5.14
N ASN A 142 4.96 -10.86 4.76
CA ASN A 142 6.01 -11.25 5.68
C ASN A 142 7.29 -10.44 5.38
N ALA A 143 7.49 -9.37 6.15
CA ALA A 143 8.68 -8.55 5.97
C ALA A 143 9.98 -9.28 6.30
N SER A 144 9.93 -10.33 7.13
CA SER A 144 11.13 -11.12 7.49
C SER A 144 11.67 -11.96 6.33
N THR A 145 10.87 -12.21 5.29
CA THR A 145 11.28 -12.98 4.10
C THR A 145 11.78 -12.09 2.95
N LEU A 146 11.89 -10.77 3.17
CA LEU A 146 12.33 -9.83 2.14
C LEU A 146 13.80 -10.07 1.76
N THR A 147 14.02 -10.14 0.45
CA THR A 147 15.36 -10.23 -0.13
C THR A 147 15.89 -8.86 -0.53
N ARG A 148 17.22 -8.77 -0.78
CA ARG A 148 17.82 -7.55 -1.35
C ARG A 148 17.19 -7.14 -2.68
N ALA A 149 16.76 -8.10 -3.48
CA ALA A 149 16.09 -7.83 -4.75
C ALA A 149 14.73 -7.15 -4.53
N ASP A 150 13.99 -7.57 -3.50
CA ASP A 150 12.71 -6.97 -3.14
C ASP A 150 12.87 -5.53 -2.65
N VAL A 151 13.84 -5.27 -1.78
CA VAL A 151 14.13 -3.91 -1.29
C VAL A 151 14.62 -3.01 -2.43
N LYS A 152 15.46 -3.51 -3.34
CA LYS A 152 15.86 -2.76 -4.56
C LYS A 152 14.65 -2.45 -5.45
N SER A 153 13.77 -3.41 -5.68
CA SER A 153 12.54 -3.20 -6.45
C SER A 153 11.63 -2.15 -5.79
N ALA A 154 11.47 -2.22 -4.47
CA ALA A 154 10.72 -1.24 -3.69
C ALA A 154 11.35 0.16 -3.77
N LEU A 155 12.68 0.26 -3.73
CA LEU A 155 13.39 1.53 -3.85
C LEU A 155 13.24 2.15 -5.25
N VAL A 156 13.42 1.36 -6.31
CA VAL A 156 13.31 1.83 -7.69
C VAL A 156 11.88 2.27 -8.00
N ILE A 157 10.91 1.42 -7.70
CA ILE A 157 9.49 1.72 -7.99
C ILE A 157 8.98 2.81 -7.05
N GLY A 158 9.29 2.75 -5.76
CA GLY A 158 8.94 3.78 -4.79
C GLY A 158 9.55 5.14 -5.12
N GLY A 159 10.83 5.16 -5.49
CA GLY A 159 11.51 6.37 -5.97
C GLY A 159 10.87 6.94 -7.22
N GLY A 160 10.52 6.09 -8.19
CA GLY A 160 9.78 6.47 -9.39
C GLY A 160 8.41 7.07 -9.08
N VAL A 161 7.68 6.47 -8.15
CA VAL A 161 6.38 6.99 -7.70
C VAL A 161 6.52 8.35 -7.01
N LEU A 162 7.48 8.52 -6.11
CA LEU A 162 7.73 9.81 -5.46
C LEU A 162 8.17 10.87 -6.47
N LEU A 163 8.96 10.49 -7.48
CA LEU A 163 9.33 11.38 -8.57
C LEU A 163 8.10 11.81 -9.39
N ILE A 164 7.26 10.87 -9.81
CA ILE A 164 6.01 11.19 -10.51
C ILE A 164 5.15 12.11 -9.66
N LEU A 165 5.00 11.82 -8.38
CA LEU A 165 4.22 12.63 -7.44
C LEU A 165 4.79 14.05 -7.34
N SER A 166 6.12 14.20 -7.26
CA SER A 166 6.78 15.49 -7.18
C SER A 166 6.68 16.31 -8.47
N LEU A 167 6.67 15.68 -9.65
CA LEU A 167 6.53 16.34 -10.94
C LEU A 167 5.08 16.75 -11.25
N VAL A 168 4.12 15.96 -10.76
CA VAL A 168 2.70 16.13 -11.12
C VAL A 168 1.90 16.82 -10.00
N HIS A 169 2.49 17.06 -8.82
CA HIS A 169 1.78 17.53 -7.62
C HIS A 169 0.97 18.82 -7.84
N LEU A 170 1.46 19.80 -8.61
CA LEU A 170 0.73 21.03 -8.90
C LEU A 170 -0.51 20.77 -9.75
N LYS A 171 -0.36 19.97 -10.82
CA LYS A 171 -1.48 19.59 -11.69
C LYS A 171 -2.46 18.71 -10.94
N GLN A 172 -1.98 17.82 -10.10
CA GLN A 172 -2.80 16.92 -9.30
C GLN A 172 -3.58 17.69 -8.23
N SER A 173 -2.96 18.71 -7.61
CA SER A 173 -3.64 19.63 -6.70
C SER A 173 -4.82 20.32 -7.41
N ALA A 174 -4.59 20.91 -8.58
CA ALA A 174 -5.65 21.55 -9.35
C ALA A 174 -6.80 20.57 -9.70
N VAL A 175 -6.46 19.36 -10.16
CA VAL A 175 -7.46 18.33 -10.53
C VAL A 175 -8.26 17.83 -9.33
N VAL A 176 -7.64 17.75 -8.15
CA VAL A 176 -8.28 17.24 -6.92
C VAL A 176 -9.22 18.28 -6.30
N PHE A 177 -8.83 19.56 -6.31
CA PHE A 177 -9.63 20.61 -5.68
C PHE A 177 -10.65 21.25 -6.63
N ASP A 178 -10.29 21.46 -7.89
CA ASP A 178 -11.17 22.08 -8.89
C ASP A 178 -10.91 21.49 -10.29
N ALA A 179 -11.57 20.37 -10.59
CA ALA A 179 -11.45 19.70 -11.87
C ALA A 179 -11.95 20.55 -13.05
N PRO A 180 -13.06 21.30 -12.96
CA PRO A 180 -13.49 22.24 -13.99
C PRO A 180 -12.45 23.32 -14.30
N PHE A 181 -11.90 23.97 -13.29
CA PHE A 181 -10.83 24.96 -13.45
C PHE A 181 -9.58 24.35 -14.08
N ALA A 182 -9.15 23.17 -13.61
CA ALA A 182 -8.00 22.47 -14.18
C ALA A 182 -8.18 22.16 -15.68
N GLN A 183 -9.41 21.84 -16.11
CA GLN A 183 -9.73 21.58 -17.51
C GLN A 183 -9.65 22.88 -18.34
N LEU A 184 -10.18 23.98 -17.81
CA LEU A 184 -10.08 25.30 -18.47
C LEU A 184 -8.63 25.78 -18.56
N ALA A 185 -7.79 25.44 -17.58
CA ALA A 185 -6.35 25.73 -17.59
C ALA A 185 -5.55 24.79 -18.51
N GLY A 186 -6.20 23.96 -19.34
CA GLY A 186 -5.57 23.08 -20.31
C GLY A 186 -4.95 21.80 -19.71
N ILE A 187 -5.23 21.46 -18.45
CA ILE A 187 -4.73 20.25 -17.83
C ILE A 187 -5.55 19.04 -18.30
N LYS A 188 -4.87 18.06 -18.88
CA LYS A 188 -5.50 16.81 -19.31
C LYS A 188 -5.84 15.93 -18.07
N LEU A 189 -7.06 16.06 -17.56
CA LEU A 189 -7.53 15.39 -16.34
C LEU A 189 -7.27 13.88 -16.34
N ASN A 190 -7.53 13.23 -17.48
CA ASN A 190 -7.36 11.77 -17.61
C ASN A 190 -5.91 11.34 -17.40
N ILE A 191 -4.95 12.10 -17.93
CA ILE A 191 -3.51 11.78 -17.79
C ILE A 191 -3.09 11.91 -16.31
N VAL A 192 -3.47 13.00 -15.65
CA VAL A 192 -3.11 13.25 -14.25
C VAL A 192 -3.72 12.19 -13.32
N ARG A 193 -4.99 11.85 -13.54
CA ARG A 193 -5.67 10.79 -12.79
C ARG A 193 -5.04 9.42 -13.03
N SER A 194 -4.76 9.07 -14.28
CA SER A 194 -4.12 7.79 -14.64
C SER A 194 -2.74 7.65 -14.00
N LEU A 195 -1.91 8.71 -13.99
CA LEU A 195 -0.61 8.69 -13.33
C LEU A 195 -0.75 8.45 -11.81
N GLY A 196 -1.73 9.07 -11.16
CA GLY A 196 -2.02 8.82 -9.76
C GLY A 196 -2.42 7.37 -9.48
N PHE A 197 -3.27 6.78 -10.32
CA PHE A 197 -3.67 5.38 -10.21
C PHE A 197 -2.53 4.41 -10.50
N ILE A 198 -1.71 4.67 -11.53
CA ILE A 198 -0.53 3.85 -11.83
C ILE A 198 0.44 3.86 -10.64
N ALA A 199 0.68 5.03 -10.05
CA ALA A 199 1.51 5.17 -8.86
C ALA A 199 0.93 4.38 -7.67
N LEU A 200 -0.38 4.47 -7.44
CA LEU A 200 -1.05 3.74 -6.38
C LEU A 200 -0.99 2.22 -6.60
N VAL A 201 -1.27 1.74 -7.82
CA VAL A 201 -1.17 0.32 -8.17
C VAL A 201 0.25 -0.20 -7.95
N ALA A 202 1.26 0.53 -8.42
CA ALA A 202 2.66 0.13 -8.29
C ALA A 202 3.09 -0.04 -6.82
N ILE A 203 2.76 0.93 -5.96
CA ILE A 203 3.08 0.86 -4.53
C ILE A 203 2.25 -0.20 -3.81
N THR A 204 0.96 -0.33 -4.15
CA THR A 204 0.10 -1.34 -3.52
C THR A 204 0.59 -2.75 -3.83
N VAL A 205 0.93 -3.05 -5.08
CA VAL A 205 1.42 -4.36 -5.52
C VAL A 205 2.70 -4.76 -4.76
N ILE A 206 3.65 -3.84 -4.61
CA ILE A 206 4.90 -4.13 -3.89
C ILE A 206 4.63 -4.21 -2.38
N GLY A 207 3.78 -3.33 -1.86
CA GLY A 207 3.42 -3.29 -0.45
C GLY A 207 2.69 -4.53 0.02
N VAL A 208 1.90 -5.17 -0.83
CA VAL A 208 1.22 -6.44 -0.53
C VAL A 208 2.20 -7.53 -0.09
N LYS A 209 3.36 -7.64 -0.71
CA LYS A 209 4.38 -8.62 -0.31
C LYS A 209 4.92 -8.35 1.10
N VAL A 210 5.03 -7.09 1.49
CA VAL A 210 5.66 -6.65 2.74
C VAL A 210 4.69 -6.67 3.91
N VAL A 211 3.52 -6.08 3.70
CA VAL A 211 2.52 -5.83 4.76
C VAL A 211 1.36 -6.82 4.68
N GLY A 212 1.10 -7.35 3.50
CA GLY A 212 -0.06 -8.21 3.22
C GLY A 212 -1.22 -7.46 2.57
N VAL A 213 -2.07 -8.22 1.88
CA VAL A 213 -3.19 -7.69 1.11
C VAL A 213 -4.17 -6.92 2.01
N VAL A 214 -4.56 -7.54 3.12
CA VAL A 214 -5.60 -6.99 4.04
C VAL A 214 -5.16 -5.70 4.72
N LEU A 215 -3.86 -5.58 5.03
CA LEU A 215 -3.35 -4.46 5.81
C LEU A 215 -2.90 -3.28 4.93
N MET A 216 -2.75 -3.49 3.63
CA MET A 216 -2.23 -2.46 2.71
C MET A 216 -3.12 -1.21 2.67
N VAL A 217 -4.44 -1.37 2.79
CA VAL A 217 -5.38 -0.23 2.85
C VAL A 217 -5.11 0.67 4.06
N ALA A 218 -4.81 0.07 5.21
CA ALA A 218 -4.50 0.82 6.43
C ALA A 218 -3.20 1.61 6.28
N VAL A 219 -2.17 1.00 5.66
CA VAL A 219 -0.86 1.65 5.43
C VAL A 219 -0.98 2.88 4.51
N VAL A 220 -1.91 2.88 3.57
CA VAL A 220 -2.20 4.04 2.72
C VAL A 220 -3.01 5.10 3.46
N ILE A 221 -4.06 4.71 4.19
CA ILE A 221 -5.06 5.65 4.71
C ILE A 221 -4.72 6.19 6.09
N ALA A 222 -4.25 5.36 7.02
CA ALA A 222 -4.05 5.79 8.41
C ALA A 222 -3.05 6.95 8.57
N PRO A 223 -1.89 6.98 7.87
CA PRO A 223 -0.99 8.13 7.92
C PRO A 223 -1.63 9.40 7.38
N ALA A 224 -2.46 9.29 6.32
CA ALA A 224 -3.16 10.42 5.75
C ALA A 224 -4.22 10.98 6.72
N VAL A 225 -4.97 10.11 7.39
CA VAL A 225 -5.94 10.53 8.42
C VAL A 225 -5.25 11.27 9.55
N ALA A 226 -4.10 10.75 10.03
CA ALA A 226 -3.30 11.40 11.05
C ALA A 226 -2.79 12.78 10.60
N ALA A 227 -2.18 12.85 9.42
CA ALA A 227 -1.58 14.07 8.86
C ALA A 227 -2.63 15.16 8.57
N ARG A 228 -3.87 14.77 8.20
CA ARG A 228 -4.96 15.72 7.92
C ARG A 228 -5.32 16.59 9.12
N GLN A 229 -5.02 16.15 10.33
CA GLN A 229 -5.30 16.93 11.54
C GLN A 229 -4.35 18.13 11.70
N TRP A 230 -3.16 18.07 11.09
CA TRP A 230 -2.07 19.02 11.26
C TRP A 230 -1.90 19.98 10.08
N THR A 231 -2.36 19.60 8.87
CA THR A 231 -2.12 20.35 7.65
C THR A 231 -3.37 20.49 6.79
N ASN A 232 -3.54 21.69 6.20
CA ASN A 232 -4.64 22.01 5.28
C ASN A 232 -4.17 22.18 3.83
N ARG A 233 -2.85 22.28 3.60
CA ARG A 233 -2.24 22.43 2.26
C ARG A 233 -1.79 21.06 1.75
N LEU A 234 -1.98 20.79 0.45
CA LEU A 234 -1.72 19.44 -0.12
C LEU A 234 -0.24 19.02 0.00
N ILE A 235 0.72 19.90 -0.29
CA ILE A 235 2.14 19.53 -0.26
C ILE A 235 2.61 19.16 1.16
N PRO A 236 2.41 20.00 2.20
CA PRO A 236 2.72 19.60 3.57
C PRO A 236 1.93 18.37 4.02
N PHE A 237 0.71 18.18 3.50
CA PHE A 237 -0.11 17.00 3.80
C PHE A 237 0.55 15.71 3.27
N ILE A 238 1.01 15.72 2.01
CA ILE A 238 1.73 14.60 1.40
C ILE A 238 3.02 14.30 2.19
N ALA A 239 3.82 15.32 2.48
CA ALA A 239 5.08 15.17 3.22
C ALA A 239 4.87 14.64 4.65
N CYS A 240 3.92 15.22 5.39
CA CYS A 240 3.59 14.79 6.74
C CYS A 240 3.04 13.36 6.77
N SER A 241 2.16 13.01 5.84
CA SER A 241 1.61 11.66 5.72
C SER A 241 2.70 10.63 5.38
N GLY A 242 3.60 10.95 4.45
CA GLY A 242 4.75 10.09 4.15
C GLY A 242 5.69 9.92 5.34
N ALA A 243 5.98 11.00 6.08
CA ALA A 243 6.80 10.93 7.29
C ALA A 243 6.16 10.06 8.38
N ILE A 244 4.85 10.22 8.63
CA ILE A 244 4.11 9.40 9.59
C ILE A 244 4.14 7.93 9.14
N GLY A 245 3.94 7.64 7.85
CA GLY A 245 4.02 6.29 7.29
C GLY A 245 5.38 5.65 7.51
N GLY A 246 6.46 6.38 7.23
CA GLY A 246 7.83 5.92 7.46
C GLY A 246 8.17 5.71 8.94
N LEU A 247 7.81 6.65 9.81
CA LEU A 247 8.00 6.52 11.26
C LEU A 247 7.24 5.32 11.82
N SER A 248 5.99 5.14 11.41
CA SER A 248 5.19 3.99 11.83
C SER A 248 5.79 2.66 11.38
N ALA A 249 6.40 2.63 10.20
CA ALA A 249 7.09 1.45 9.69
C ALA A 249 8.32 1.11 10.55
N VAL A 250 9.13 2.12 10.92
CA VAL A 250 10.29 1.92 11.82
C VAL A 250 9.83 1.39 13.18
N LEU A 251 8.86 2.07 13.81
CA LEU A 251 8.37 1.70 15.14
C LEU A 251 7.67 0.33 15.14
N GLY A 252 6.84 0.06 14.13
CA GLY A 252 6.13 -1.21 13.99
C GLY A 252 7.06 -2.39 13.74
N THR A 253 8.09 -2.20 12.89
CA THR A 253 9.11 -3.21 12.63
C THR A 253 9.94 -3.47 13.89
N TYR A 254 10.38 -2.43 14.59
CA TYR A 254 11.08 -2.57 15.86
C TYR A 254 10.24 -3.34 16.89
N PHE A 255 8.97 -2.96 17.06
CA PHE A 255 8.06 -3.62 18.00
C PHE A 255 7.84 -5.10 17.64
N SER A 256 7.67 -5.41 16.35
CA SER A 256 7.51 -6.79 15.86
C SER A 256 8.71 -7.66 16.21
N ILE A 257 9.93 -7.16 15.98
CA ILE A 257 11.17 -7.91 16.23
C ILE A 257 11.40 -8.05 17.74
N ALA A 258 11.25 -6.97 18.51
CA ALA A 258 11.41 -6.98 19.96
C ALA A 258 10.40 -7.92 20.65
N ALA A 259 9.16 -7.99 20.15
CA ALA A 259 8.16 -8.92 20.66
C ALA A 259 8.51 -10.39 20.40
N GLY A 260 9.19 -10.68 19.28
CA GLY A 260 9.63 -12.03 18.95
C GLY A 260 10.67 -12.61 19.93
N GLU A 261 11.42 -11.75 20.61
CA GLU A 261 12.39 -12.14 21.67
C GLU A 261 11.73 -12.30 23.04
N THR A 262 10.45 -11.95 23.18
CA THR A 262 9.72 -12.06 24.44
C THR A 262 8.81 -13.28 24.45
N ALA A 263 8.28 -13.62 25.64
CA ALA A 263 7.33 -14.71 25.84
C ALA A 263 6.00 -14.54 25.08
N ILE A 264 5.76 -13.38 24.46
CA ILE A 264 4.53 -13.08 23.70
C ILE A 264 4.51 -13.81 22.34
N GLY A 265 5.67 -14.25 21.85
CA GLY A 265 5.80 -14.92 20.56
C GLY A 265 5.99 -13.97 19.37
N SER A 266 6.22 -14.52 18.18
CA SER A 266 6.47 -13.72 16.97
C SER A 266 5.21 -12.98 16.51
N ILE A 267 5.23 -11.65 16.56
CA ILE A 267 4.18 -10.80 16.00
C ILE A 267 4.54 -10.49 14.54
N PRO A 268 3.65 -10.76 13.56
CA PRO A 268 3.91 -10.38 12.17
C PRO A 268 4.11 -8.87 12.02
N THR A 269 5.08 -8.46 11.19
CA THR A 269 5.46 -7.05 11.01
C THR A 269 4.34 -6.18 10.45
N GLY A 270 3.53 -6.71 9.52
CA GLY A 270 2.40 -5.99 8.93
C GLY A 270 1.40 -5.49 9.98
N PRO A 271 0.80 -6.38 10.79
CA PRO A 271 -0.10 -6.01 11.88
C PRO A 271 0.52 -5.04 12.90
N ALA A 272 1.80 -5.21 13.24
CA ALA A 272 2.49 -4.32 14.17
C ALA A 272 2.57 -2.89 13.63
N ILE A 273 2.93 -2.72 12.34
CA ILE A 273 2.96 -1.41 11.67
C ILE A 273 1.58 -0.76 11.68
N VAL A 274 0.53 -1.50 11.33
CA VAL A 274 -0.84 -0.98 11.26
C VAL A 274 -1.36 -0.58 12.64
N LEU A 275 -1.04 -1.34 13.69
CA LEU A 275 -1.37 -0.96 15.06
C LEU A 275 -0.72 0.37 15.46
N VAL A 276 0.57 0.54 15.17
CA VAL A 276 1.28 1.80 15.44
C VAL A 276 0.65 2.95 14.66
N GLN A 277 0.31 2.76 13.38
CA GLN A 277 -0.37 3.76 12.56
C GLN A 277 -1.74 4.13 13.12
N GLY A 278 -2.52 3.13 13.54
CA GLY A 278 -3.82 3.33 14.18
C GLY A 278 -3.72 4.14 15.47
N LEU A 279 -2.73 3.85 16.31
CA LEU A 279 -2.46 4.60 17.53
C LEU A 279 -2.08 6.06 17.24
N ILE A 280 -1.20 6.28 16.27
CA ILE A 280 -0.81 7.64 15.86
C ILE A 280 -2.01 8.41 15.29
N ALA A 281 -2.85 7.76 14.48
CA ALA A 281 -4.06 8.37 13.95
C ALA A 281 -5.07 8.72 15.05
N ALA A 282 -5.30 7.82 16.00
CA ALA A 282 -6.18 8.05 17.15
C ALA A 282 -5.65 9.19 18.04
N ALA A 283 -4.35 9.20 18.34
CA ALA A 283 -3.72 10.27 19.12
C ALA A 283 -3.81 11.62 18.41
N SER A 284 -3.64 11.64 17.08
CA SER A 284 -3.75 12.86 16.27
C SER A 284 -5.19 13.42 16.27
N LEU A 285 -6.19 12.55 16.17
CA LEU A 285 -7.61 12.93 16.24
C LEU A 285 -7.99 13.49 17.61
N THR A 286 -7.56 12.85 18.69
CA THR A 286 -7.85 13.31 20.07
C THR A 286 -7.16 14.63 20.38
N ALA A 287 -5.91 14.81 19.97
CA ALA A 287 -5.16 16.04 20.14
C ALA A 287 -5.85 17.24 19.47
N LYS A 288 -6.40 17.06 18.26
CA LYS A 288 -7.16 18.12 17.59
C LYS A 288 -8.46 18.44 18.31
N LYS A 289 -9.19 17.43 18.80
CA LYS A 289 -10.45 17.63 19.54
C LYS A 289 -10.22 18.46 20.80
N VAL A 290 -9.17 18.16 21.56
CA VAL A 290 -8.80 18.90 22.76
C VAL A 290 -8.45 20.36 22.45
N ARG A 291 -7.67 20.61 21.36
CA ARG A 291 -7.34 21.98 20.91
C ARG A 291 -8.58 22.78 20.52
N SER A 292 -9.55 22.15 19.84
CA SER A 292 -10.78 22.84 19.43
C SER A 292 -11.68 23.22 20.59
N THR A 293 -11.75 22.38 21.65
CA THR A 293 -12.54 22.70 22.86
C THR A 293 -11.94 23.85 23.66
N HIS A 294 -10.62 24.01 23.71
CA HIS A 294 -9.98 25.13 24.41
C HIS A 294 -10.15 26.48 23.69
N VAL A 295 -10.34 26.51 22.38
CA VAL A 295 -10.56 27.76 21.60
C VAL A 295 -12.01 28.28 21.78
N PHE A 296 -12.97 27.43 22.13
CA PHE A 296 -14.36 27.83 22.39
C PHE A 296 -14.65 28.16 23.86
N SER A 297 -13.68 27.96 24.77
CA SER A 297 -13.82 28.24 26.21
C SER A 297 -13.06 29.49 26.67
N SER A 298 -12.38 30.16 25.77
CA SER A 298 -11.72 31.47 25.95
C SER A 298 -12.42 32.54 25.13
#